data_9b42db3389a7c39ee6f787e6c8722e79
#
_entry.id   9b42db3389a7c39ee6f787e6c8722e79
#
_cell.length_a   1.000
_cell.length_b   1.000
_cell.length_c   1.000
_cell.angle_alpha   90.00
_cell.angle_beta   90.00
_cell.angle_gamma   90.00
#
_symmetry.space_group_name_H-M   'P 1'
#
loop_
_entity.id
_entity.type
_entity.pdbx_description
1 polymer ?
#
loop_
_entity_poly.entity_id
_entity_poly.type
_entity_poly.pdbx_seq_one_letter_code
_entity_poly.pdbx_strand_id
1 'polypeptide(L)'
;MQRTVVDLPLPDGGDPENPTLMEELLAACGAEMLDFPLKTECCGASFGIPERPMTAQLSGRILEVATNMGADAIVVACPLCQMNLDLRQKQAMKGVDRYFNMPVLYYTQMMGLAFGMLPSELGLDKLVVSANALVERILDTQREDAQKAQAPEGDKA
;
A
#
# COMPACT_ATOMS: atom_id res chain seq x y z
N MET A 1 -1.37 9.99 1.11
CA MET A 1 -2.24 9.52 0.04
C MET A 1 -3.03 10.66 -0.52
N GLN A 2 -2.79 11.06 -1.75
CA GLN A 2 -3.55 12.15 -2.33
C GLN A 2 -4.96 11.69 -2.62
N ARG A 3 -5.92 12.61 -2.46
CA ARG A 3 -7.07 12.69 -3.34
C ARG A 3 -6.58 12.72 -4.80
N THR A 4 -6.19 11.63 -5.34
CA THR A 4 -6.34 11.45 -6.76
C THR A 4 -7.79 11.04 -6.91
N VAL A 5 -8.63 11.99 -6.71
CA VAL A 5 -9.91 11.94 -7.31
C VAL A 5 -9.63 11.81 -8.78
N VAL A 6 -9.64 10.62 -9.27
CA VAL A 6 -10.39 10.43 -10.47
C VAL A 6 -11.79 10.92 -10.06
N ASP A 7 -12.19 12.08 -10.51
CA ASP A 7 -13.55 12.58 -10.47
C ASP A 7 -14.43 11.63 -11.31
N LEU A 8 -14.54 10.40 -10.84
CA LEU A 8 -15.60 9.51 -11.23
C LEU A 8 -16.71 9.83 -10.24
N PRO A 9 -17.81 10.41 -10.71
CA PRO A 9 -19.00 10.50 -9.90
C PRO A 9 -19.36 9.07 -9.54
N LEU A 10 -18.94 8.65 -8.35
CA LEU A 10 -19.44 7.40 -7.79
C LEU A 10 -20.94 7.58 -7.59
N PRO A 11 -21.77 6.61 -8.00
CA PRO A 11 -23.22 6.73 -7.93
C PRO A 11 -23.73 7.10 -6.53
N ASP A 12 -22.94 6.85 -5.49
CA ASP A 12 -23.32 7.02 -4.09
C ASP A 12 -22.52 8.11 -3.36
N GLY A 13 -21.74 8.94 -4.08
CA GLY A 13 -21.11 10.16 -3.54
C GLY A 13 -20.26 9.93 -2.29
N GLY A 14 -19.34 8.96 -2.31
CA GLY A 14 -18.48 8.66 -1.17
C GLY A 14 -17.88 9.89 -0.54
N ASP A 15 -17.68 9.88 0.78
CA ASP A 15 -17.14 10.99 1.55
C ASP A 15 -15.69 11.30 1.09
N PRO A 16 -15.43 12.47 0.51
CA PRO A 16 -14.08 12.85 0.06
C PRO A 16 -13.12 13.08 1.22
N GLU A 17 -13.62 13.35 2.43
CA GLU A 17 -12.80 13.50 3.64
C GLU A 17 -12.40 12.13 4.22
N ASN A 18 -13.22 11.09 3.96
CA ASN A 18 -12.97 9.74 4.41
C ASN A 18 -13.25 8.71 3.29
N PRO A 19 -12.46 8.68 2.21
CA PRO A 19 -12.68 7.75 1.10
C PRO A 19 -12.41 6.31 1.54
N THR A 20 -13.35 5.40 1.28
CA THR A 20 -13.28 3.97 1.66
C THR A 20 -13.14 3.01 0.48
N LEU A 21 -13.45 3.45 -0.73
CA LEU A 21 -13.56 2.57 -1.90
C LEU A 21 -12.30 1.72 -2.15
N MET A 22 -11.10 2.31 -2.00
CA MET A 22 -9.85 1.56 -2.20
C MET A 22 -9.64 0.54 -1.07
N GLU A 23 -10.03 0.89 0.15
CA GLU A 23 -9.97 0.00 1.31
C GLU A 23 -10.93 -1.20 1.11
N GLU A 24 -12.16 -0.94 0.70
CA GLU A 24 -13.17 -1.97 0.40
C GLU A 24 -12.70 -2.91 -0.72
N LEU A 25 -12.13 -2.34 -1.78
CA LEU A 25 -11.58 -3.11 -2.89
C LEU A 25 -10.44 -4.04 -2.45
N LEU A 26 -9.51 -3.53 -1.67
CA LEU A 26 -8.37 -4.31 -1.18
C LEU A 26 -8.79 -5.33 -0.11
N ALA A 27 -9.75 -4.99 0.74
CA ALA A 27 -10.34 -5.93 1.69
C ALA A 27 -11.03 -7.09 0.97
N ALA A 28 -11.74 -6.83 -0.13
CA ALA A 28 -12.32 -7.86 -0.98
C ALA A 28 -11.25 -8.76 -1.65
N CYS A 29 -10.03 -8.25 -1.81
CA CYS A 29 -8.88 -9.03 -2.25
C CYS A 29 -8.15 -9.78 -1.12
N GLY A 30 -8.68 -9.76 0.11
CA GLY A 30 -8.11 -10.46 1.27
C GLY A 30 -7.07 -9.67 2.06
N ALA A 31 -6.89 -8.38 1.80
CA ALA A 31 -5.99 -7.53 2.57
C ALA A 31 -6.65 -7.07 3.89
N GLU A 32 -5.90 -7.09 4.98
CA GLU A 32 -6.29 -6.42 6.22
C GLU A 32 -5.99 -4.92 6.11
N MET A 33 -7.04 -4.10 6.16
CA MET A 33 -6.92 -2.65 6.05
C MET A 33 -6.85 -2.02 7.43
N LEU A 34 -5.80 -1.20 7.65
CA LEU A 34 -5.67 -0.39 8.86
C LEU A 34 -6.39 0.94 8.67
N ASP A 35 -7.07 1.43 9.71
CA ASP A 35 -7.69 2.77 9.69
C ASP A 35 -6.60 3.86 9.73
N PHE A 36 -6.10 4.21 8.55
CA PHE A 36 -4.95 5.07 8.38
C PHE A 36 -5.35 6.56 8.41
N PRO A 37 -4.96 7.31 9.46
CA PRO A 37 -5.44 8.68 9.67
C PRO A 37 -4.93 9.69 8.65
N LEU A 38 -3.89 9.35 7.87
CA LEU A 38 -3.27 10.23 6.87
C LEU A 38 -3.61 9.82 5.43
N LYS A 39 -4.68 9.05 5.21
CA LYS A 39 -5.01 8.51 3.88
C LYS A 39 -5.33 9.56 2.81
N THR A 40 -5.71 10.78 3.21
CA THR A 40 -5.95 11.92 2.31
C THR A 40 -4.81 12.94 2.30
N GLU A 41 -3.75 12.71 3.07
CA GLU A 41 -2.64 13.65 3.15
C GLU A 41 -1.70 13.60 1.94
N CYS A 42 -1.17 14.76 1.57
CA CYS A 42 -0.22 14.86 0.47
C CYS A 42 1.17 14.37 0.88
N CYS A 43 1.79 13.49 0.08
CA CYS A 43 3.16 13.04 0.31
C CYS A 43 4.23 14.09 0.00
N GLY A 44 3.86 15.24 -0.56
CA GLY A 44 4.79 16.31 -0.90
C GLY A 44 5.61 16.11 -2.16
N ALA A 45 5.26 15.15 -3.03
CA ALA A 45 6.06 14.83 -4.23
C ALA A 45 6.28 16.04 -5.16
N SER A 46 5.29 16.94 -5.29
CA SER A 46 5.39 18.16 -6.10
C SER A 46 6.49 19.12 -5.60
N PHE A 47 6.84 19.04 -4.34
CA PHE A 47 7.91 19.84 -3.72
C PHE A 47 9.29 19.16 -3.78
N GLY A 48 9.37 17.98 -4.37
CA GLY A 48 10.57 17.15 -4.36
C GLY A 48 11.82 17.74 -5.02
N ILE A 49 11.67 18.80 -5.81
CA ILE A 49 12.78 19.56 -6.42
C ILE A 49 12.95 20.90 -5.71
N PRO A 50 11.90 21.78 -5.64
CA PRO A 50 12.05 23.13 -5.07
C PRO A 50 12.23 23.12 -3.56
N GLU A 51 11.56 22.22 -2.82
CA GLU A 51 11.50 22.23 -1.35
C GLU A 51 11.74 20.82 -0.77
N ARG A 52 12.95 20.31 -0.97
CA ARG A 52 13.33 18.95 -0.51
C ARG A 52 13.12 18.69 0.99
N PRO A 53 13.40 19.64 1.90
CA PRO A 53 13.15 19.45 3.32
C PRO A 53 11.66 19.25 3.64
N MET A 54 10.77 20.02 3.01
CA MET A 54 9.33 19.88 3.15
C MET A 54 8.86 18.52 2.66
N THR A 55 9.34 18.09 1.49
CA THR A 55 9.03 16.74 0.97
C THR A 55 9.46 15.66 1.95
N ALA A 56 10.67 15.77 2.51
CA ALA A 56 11.18 14.79 3.47
C ALA A 56 10.33 14.71 4.74
N GLN A 57 9.86 15.83 5.25
CA GLN A 57 8.97 15.88 6.42
C GLN A 57 7.60 15.28 6.12
N LEU A 58 6.95 15.67 5.01
CA LEU A 58 5.63 15.17 4.65
C LEU A 58 5.65 13.65 4.39
N SER A 59 6.62 13.18 3.61
CA SER A 59 6.81 11.75 3.35
C SER A 59 7.18 10.99 4.62
N GLY A 60 8.07 11.56 5.44
CA GLY A 60 8.49 10.96 6.70
C GLY A 60 7.35 10.75 7.67
N ARG A 61 6.45 11.74 7.80
CA ARG A 61 5.25 11.62 8.64
C ARG A 61 4.34 10.48 8.20
N ILE A 62 4.09 10.32 6.89
CA ILE A 62 3.27 9.23 6.36
C ILE A 62 3.92 7.87 6.69
N LEU A 63 5.21 7.73 6.40
CA LEU A 63 5.98 6.50 6.66
C LEU A 63 6.04 6.18 8.17
N GLU A 64 6.23 7.18 9.01
CA GLU A 64 6.29 7.03 10.46
C GLU A 64 4.97 6.53 11.04
N VAL A 65 3.84 7.14 10.66
CA VAL A 65 2.52 6.72 11.13
C VAL A 65 2.22 5.29 10.66
N ALA A 66 2.45 4.97 9.39
CA ALA A 66 2.26 3.60 8.88
C ALA A 66 3.12 2.58 9.63
N THR A 67 4.39 2.91 9.90
CA THR A 67 5.29 2.04 10.66
C THR A 67 4.83 1.86 12.11
N ASN A 68 4.36 2.93 12.77
CA ASN A 68 3.86 2.86 14.14
C ASN A 68 2.58 2.04 14.27
N MET A 69 1.77 2.01 13.22
CA MET A 69 0.56 1.18 13.15
C MET A 69 0.88 -0.30 12.82
N GLY A 70 2.13 -0.63 12.55
CA GLY A 70 2.53 -2.00 12.20
C GLY A 70 2.12 -2.41 10.79
N ALA A 71 1.96 -1.45 9.87
CA ALA A 71 1.64 -1.75 8.49
C ALA A 71 2.77 -2.55 7.81
N ASP A 72 2.40 -3.51 7.00
CA ASP A 72 3.33 -4.32 6.19
C ASP A 72 3.69 -3.64 4.86
N ALA A 73 2.81 -2.77 4.37
CA ALA A 73 3.00 -1.96 3.18
C ALA A 73 2.11 -0.72 3.19
N ILE A 74 2.48 0.27 2.38
CA ILE A 74 1.60 1.38 2.03
C ILE A 74 1.08 1.13 0.60
N VAL A 75 -0.24 1.23 0.44
CA VAL A 75 -0.88 1.09 -0.87
C VAL A 75 -1.34 2.45 -1.36
N VAL A 76 -1.04 2.76 -2.61
CA VAL A 76 -1.31 4.06 -3.22
C VAL A 76 -2.01 3.94 -4.57
N ALA A 77 -2.77 4.95 -4.96
CA ALA A 77 -3.31 5.12 -6.30
C ALA A 77 -2.48 6.10 -7.15
N CYS A 78 -1.82 7.06 -6.52
CA CYS A 78 -1.09 8.11 -7.18
C CYS A 78 0.34 7.68 -7.57
N PRO A 79 0.76 7.79 -8.85
CA PRO A 79 2.11 7.44 -9.27
C PRO A 79 3.19 8.32 -8.64
N LEU A 80 2.90 9.59 -8.38
CA LEU A 80 3.84 10.46 -7.69
C LEU A 80 4.03 10.07 -6.22
N CYS A 81 2.98 9.57 -5.56
CA CYS A 81 3.08 9.06 -4.19
C CYS A 81 3.91 7.77 -4.15
N GLN A 82 3.65 6.83 -5.08
CA GLN A 82 4.44 5.61 -5.16
C GLN A 82 5.92 5.94 -5.32
N MET A 83 6.27 6.70 -6.34
CA MET A 83 7.66 7.08 -6.60
C MET A 83 8.29 7.82 -5.41
N ASN A 84 7.58 8.75 -4.80
CA ASN A 84 8.12 9.58 -3.73
C ASN A 84 8.31 8.78 -2.44
N LEU A 85 7.32 7.98 -2.04
CA LEU A 85 7.36 7.19 -0.81
C LEU A 85 8.28 5.95 -0.94
N ASP A 86 8.45 5.36 -2.12
CA ASP A 86 9.37 4.27 -2.35
C ASP A 86 10.83 4.76 -2.51
N LEU A 87 11.06 5.65 -3.48
CA LEU A 87 12.40 6.07 -3.87
C LEU A 87 13.11 6.92 -2.82
N ARG A 88 12.35 7.74 -2.06
CA ARG A 88 12.91 8.78 -1.21
C ARG A 88 12.91 8.48 0.29
N GLN A 89 12.70 7.22 0.70
CA GLN A 89 12.69 6.87 2.14
C GLN A 89 13.96 7.30 2.86
N LYS A 90 15.14 7.18 2.23
CA LYS A 90 16.41 7.67 2.80
C LYS A 90 16.43 9.17 3.07
N GLN A 91 15.69 9.97 2.28
CA GLN A 91 15.55 11.41 2.52
C GLN A 91 14.51 11.67 3.62
N ALA A 92 13.40 10.94 3.60
CA ALA A 92 12.37 10.99 4.63
C ALA A 92 12.92 10.62 6.02
N MET A 93 13.80 9.62 6.12
CA MET A 93 14.51 9.22 7.34
C MET A 93 15.24 10.40 7.99
N LYS A 94 15.89 11.23 7.18
CA LYS A 94 16.61 12.42 7.67
C LYS A 94 15.66 13.52 8.13
N GLY A 95 14.45 13.58 7.57
CA GLY A 95 13.43 14.57 7.92
C GLY A 95 12.78 14.33 9.27
N VAL A 96 12.74 13.07 9.73
CA VAL A 96 12.09 12.66 10.99
C VAL A 96 13.02 11.85 11.92
N ASP A 97 14.31 11.78 11.59
CA ASP A 97 15.35 11.05 12.34
C ASP A 97 14.96 9.59 12.68
N ARG A 98 14.41 8.89 11.70
CA ARG A 98 13.92 7.52 11.86
C ARG A 98 14.21 6.66 10.64
N TYR A 99 14.47 5.36 10.85
CA TYR A 99 14.67 4.38 9.79
C TYR A 99 13.33 3.82 9.29
N PHE A 100 13.19 3.71 7.97
CA PHE A 100 12.05 3.10 7.30
C PHE A 100 12.53 2.01 6.33
N ASN A 101 11.74 0.99 6.18
CA ASN A 101 11.88 -0.05 5.16
C ASN A 101 10.47 -0.53 4.77
N MET A 102 9.64 0.40 4.34
CA MET A 102 8.22 0.22 4.09
C MET A 102 7.98 0.02 2.59
N PRO A 103 7.57 -1.16 2.12
CA PRO A 103 7.20 -1.34 0.72
C PRO A 103 6.02 -0.43 0.34
N VAL A 104 6.08 0.16 -0.85
CA VAL A 104 5.02 1.03 -1.35
C VAL A 104 4.54 0.50 -2.69
N LEU A 105 3.29 0.04 -2.73
CA LEU A 105 2.71 -0.62 -3.88
C LEU A 105 1.52 0.17 -4.45
N TYR A 106 1.27 0.01 -5.73
CA TYR A 106 -0.02 0.40 -6.29
C TYR A 106 -1.13 -0.56 -5.85
N TYR A 107 -2.34 -0.03 -5.70
CA TYR A 107 -3.51 -0.87 -5.43
C TYR A 107 -3.70 -1.95 -6.50
N THR A 108 -3.38 -1.65 -7.77
CA THR A 108 -3.42 -2.62 -8.87
C THR A 108 -2.38 -3.73 -8.75
N GLN A 109 -1.22 -3.47 -8.15
CA GLN A 109 -0.21 -4.50 -7.86
C GLN A 109 -0.70 -5.45 -6.77
N MET A 110 -1.34 -4.91 -5.70
CA MET A 110 -1.96 -5.74 -4.66
C MET A 110 -3.09 -6.62 -5.22
N MET A 111 -3.95 -6.05 -6.07
CA MET A 111 -4.99 -6.83 -6.76
C MET A 111 -4.39 -7.92 -7.64
N GLY A 112 -3.35 -7.61 -8.39
CA GLY A 112 -2.65 -8.59 -9.23
C GLY A 112 -2.10 -9.75 -8.42
N LEU A 113 -1.51 -9.50 -7.25
CA LEU A 113 -1.06 -10.56 -6.33
C LEU A 113 -2.24 -11.42 -5.85
N ALA A 114 -3.38 -10.80 -5.49
CA ALA A 114 -4.58 -11.52 -5.08
C ALA A 114 -5.15 -12.40 -6.21
N PHE A 115 -5.00 -12.00 -7.46
CA PHE A 115 -5.39 -12.78 -8.64
C PHE A 115 -4.35 -13.83 -9.06
N GLY A 116 -3.26 -13.98 -8.32
CA GLY A 116 -2.23 -14.98 -8.59
C GLY A 116 -1.23 -14.61 -9.68
N MET A 117 -1.14 -13.33 -10.06
CA MET A 117 -0.11 -12.87 -11.00
C MET A 117 1.29 -12.95 -10.37
N LEU A 118 2.29 -13.22 -11.19
CA LEU A 118 3.66 -13.29 -10.71
C LEU A 118 4.19 -11.90 -10.30
N PRO A 119 4.97 -11.80 -9.22
CA PRO A 119 5.55 -10.54 -8.75
C PRO A 119 6.37 -9.80 -9.83
N SER A 120 7.04 -10.53 -10.71
CA SER A 120 7.80 -9.98 -11.83
C SER A 120 6.90 -9.35 -12.91
N GLU A 121 5.72 -9.90 -13.16
CA GLU A 121 4.73 -9.34 -14.10
C GLU A 121 4.14 -8.04 -13.57
N LEU A 122 4.07 -7.92 -12.25
CA LEU A 122 3.60 -6.73 -11.55
C LEU A 122 4.71 -5.67 -11.34
N GLY A 123 5.94 -5.97 -11.75
CA GLY A 123 7.07 -5.07 -11.60
C GLY A 123 7.51 -4.86 -10.14
N LEU A 124 7.20 -5.78 -9.23
CA LEU A 124 7.58 -5.66 -7.81
C LEU A 124 9.09 -5.79 -7.60
N ASP A 125 9.79 -6.36 -8.57
CA ASP A 125 11.27 -6.41 -8.63
C ASP A 125 11.91 -5.05 -8.92
N LYS A 126 11.13 -4.03 -9.31
CA LYS A 126 11.59 -2.66 -9.61
C LYS A 126 11.45 -1.70 -8.42
N LEU A 127 10.78 -2.12 -7.35
CA LEU A 127 10.67 -1.30 -6.14
C LEU A 127 12.04 -1.07 -5.51
N VAL A 128 12.26 0.12 -5.01
CA VAL A 128 13.51 0.46 -4.29
C VAL A 128 13.53 -0.18 -2.90
N VAL A 129 12.38 -0.20 -2.25
CA VAL A 129 12.18 -0.96 -1.02
C VAL A 129 11.52 -2.28 -1.37
N SER A 130 12.21 -3.37 -1.12
CA SER A 130 11.76 -4.72 -1.49
C SER A 130 10.44 -5.10 -0.81
N ALA A 131 9.50 -5.61 -1.60
CA ALA A 131 8.26 -6.19 -1.12
C ALA A 131 8.33 -7.72 -0.92
N ASN A 132 9.50 -8.35 -1.03
CA ASN A 132 9.62 -9.81 -1.05
C ASN A 132 9.02 -10.47 0.20
N ALA A 133 9.28 -9.95 1.39
CA ALA A 133 8.74 -10.51 2.62
C ALA A 133 7.20 -10.45 2.68
N LEU A 134 6.60 -9.40 2.15
CA LEU A 134 5.15 -9.29 2.01
C LEU A 134 4.63 -10.30 0.99
N VAL A 135 5.26 -10.40 -0.17
CA VAL A 135 4.88 -11.34 -1.23
C VAL A 135 4.95 -12.78 -0.75
N GLU A 136 6.03 -13.18 -0.07
CA GLU A 136 6.17 -14.53 0.50
C GLU A 136 5.00 -14.86 1.44
N ARG A 137 4.66 -13.96 2.35
CA ARG A 137 3.50 -14.17 3.26
C ARG A 137 2.17 -14.30 2.52
N ILE A 138 1.94 -13.47 1.50
CA ILE A 138 0.72 -13.55 0.69
C ILE A 138 0.63 -14.91 -0.01
N LEU A 139 1.72 -15.36 -0.62
CA LEU A 139 1.76 -16.64 -1.34
C LEU A 139 1.60 -17.83 -0.38
N ASP A 140 2.16 -17.78 0.81
CA ASP A 140 2.00 -18.83 1.82
C ASP A 140 0.54 -18.91 2.31
N THR A 141 -0.10 -17.77 2.60
CA THR A 141 -1.53 -17.72 2.95
C THR A 141 -2.40 -18.31 1.84
N GLN A 142 -2.15 -17.95 0.58
CA GLN A 142 -2.89 -18.50 -0.55
C GLN A 142 -2.74 -20.02 -0.69
N ARG A 143 -1.55 -20.55 -0.43
CA ARG A 143 -1.29 -22.00 -0.43
C ARG A 143 -2.05 -22.71 0.69
N GLU A 144 -2.05 -22.14 1.88
CA GLU A 144 -2.79 -22.69 3.03
C GLU A 144 -4.30 -22.72 2.78
N ASP A 145 -4.85 -21.64 2.21
CA ASP A 145 -6.27 -21.56 1.89
C ASP A 145 -6.66 -22.54 0.78
N ALA A 146 -5.82 -22.69 -0.23
CA ALA A 146 -6.02 -23.68 -1.30
C ALA A 146 -6.00 -25.13 -0.75
N GLN A 147 -5.12 -25.43 0.23
CA GLN A 147 -5.07 -26.74 0.87
C GLN A 147 -6.30 -27.00 1.72
N LYS A 148 -6.77 -26.00 2.48
CA LYS A 148 -8.01 -26.10 3.28
C LYS A 148 -9.23 -26.34 2.41
N ALA A 149 -9.31 -25.67 1.25
CA ALA A 149 -10.42 -25.84 0.31
C ALA A 149 -10.46 -27.22 -0.35
N GLN A 150 -9.32 -27.92 -0.43
CA GLN A 150 -9.21 -29.26 -0.99
C GLN A 150 -9.33 -30.40 0.03
N ALA A 151 -9.37 -30.09 1.34
CA ALA A 151 -9.57 -31.07 2.37
C ALA A 151 -10.99 -31.65 2.26
N PRO A 152 -11.20 -32.97 2.16
CA PRO A 152 -12.52 -33.56 2.09
C PRO A 152 -13.28 -33.26 3.37
N GLU A 153 -14.53 -32.78 3.23
CA GLU A 153 -15.46 -32.69 4.35
C GLU A 153 -15.56 -34.08 4.99
N GLY A 154 -14.99 -34.20 6.19
CA GLY A 154 -15.00 -35.45 6.93
C GLY A 154 -16.44 -35.92 7.12
N ASP A 155 -16.65 -37.13 6.65
CA ASP A 155 -17.85 -37.94 6.80
C ASP A 155 -18.49 -37.75 8.18
N LYS A 156 -19.59 -37.00 8.24
CA LYS A 156 -20.43 -36.94 9.41
C LYS A 156 -21.40 -38.13 9.31
N ALA A 157 -20.95 -39.28 9.79
CA ALA A 157 -21.82 -40.38 10.10
C ALA A 157 -22.59 -40.12 11.41
#